data_a35d8f4b90763160c0ac35574e29603e
#
_entry.id   a35d8f4b90763160c0ac35574e29603e
#
_cell.length_a   1.000
_cell.length_b   1.000
_cell.length_c   1.000
_cell.angle_alpha   90.00
_cell.angle_beta   90.00
_cell.angle_gamma   90.00
#
_symmetry.space_group_name_H-M   'P 1'
#
loop_
_entity.id
_entity.type
_entity.pdbx_description
1 polymer ?
#
loop_
_entity_poly.entity_id
_entity_poly.type
_entity_poly.pdbx_seq_one_letter_code
_entity_poly.pdbx_strand_id
1 'polypeptide(L)' 'MWVLVWLSFIDNRFEHYQLGVFGTEAHCNKAKARAEVMVKNVGQAVACFAVDRN' A
#
# COMPACT_ATOMS: atom_id res chain seq x y z
N MET A 1 -10.89 8.90 3.57
CA MET A 1 -9.45 8.75 3.82
C MET A 1 -8.93 7.54 3.07
N TRP A 2 -7.76 7.66 2.48
CA TRP A 2 -7.12 6.58 1.73
C TRP A 2 -5.81 6.20 2.39
N VAL A 3 -5.58 4.89 2.52
CA VAL A 3 -4.38 4.38 3.17
C VAL A 3 -3.57 3.58 2.17
N LEU A 4 -2.28 3.88 2.08
CA LEU A 4 -1.35 3.13 1.24
C LEU A 4 -0.66 2.08 2.09
N VAL A 5 -0.78 0.82 1.69
CA VAL A 5 -0.27 -0.30 2.47
C VAL A 5 0.68 -1.14 1.63
N TRP A 6 1.82 -1.48 2.21
CA TRP A 6 2.76 -2.45 1.67
C TRP A 6 2.38 -3.82 2.18
N LEU A 7 2.13 -4.74 1.28
CA LEU A 7 1.78 -6.12 1.60
C LEU A 7 2.93 -7.04 1.22
N SER A 8 3.28 -7.95 2.11
CA SER A 8 4.36 -8.89 1.88
C SER A 8 3.94 -10.28 2.33
N PHE A 9 4.08 -11.26 1.44
CA PHE A 9 3.84 -12.65 1.76
C PHE A 9 5.05 -13.47 1.28
N ILE A 10 5.99 -13.70 2.19
CA ILE A 10 7.25 -14.38 1.89
C ILE A 10 7.50 -15.41 3.00
N ASP A 11 7.93 -16.60 2.61
CA ASP A 11 8.28 -17.70 3.55
C ASP A 11 7.10 -18.06 4.47
N ASN A 12 5.89 -18.10 3.92
CA ASN A 12 4.66 -18.39 4.66
C ASN A 12 4.34 -17.34 5.73
N ARG A 13 4.93 -16.16 5.63
CA ARG A 13 4.67 -15.04 6.53
C ARG A 13 3.96 -13.93 5.80
N PHE A 14 2.86 -13.49 6.37
CA PHE A 14 2.15 -12.32 5.86
C PHE A 14 2.47 -11.12 6.76
N GLU A 15 2.96 -10.05 6.13
CA GLU A 15 3.24 -8.81 6.83
C GLU A 15 2.62 -7.65 6.05
N HIS A 16 2.24 -6.61 6.77
CA HIS A 16 1.72 -5.40 6.13
C HIS A 16 2.23 -4.16 6.88
N TYR A 17 2.47 -3.11 6.12
CA TYR A 17 2.97 -1.87 6.67
C TYR A 17 2.20 -0.71 6.06
N GLN A 18 1.75 0.22 6.90
CA GLN A 18 1.11 1.44 6.44
C GLN A 18 2.19 2.41 6.01
N LEU A 19 2.19 2.79 4.72
CA LEU A 19 3.19 3.69 4.17
C LEU A 19 2.75 5.15 4.23
N GLY A 20 1.44 5.41 4.20
CA GLY A 20 0.95 6.77 4.26
C GLY A 20 -0.56 6.84 4.27
N VAL A 21 -1.07 8.03 4.57
CA VAL A 21 -2.50 8.34 4.60
C VAL A 21 -2.74 9.54 3.71
N PHE A 22 -3.77 9.47 2.88
CA PHE A 22 -4.05 10.50 1.88
C PHE A 22 -5.53 10.88 1.92
N GLY A 23 -5.82 12.12 1.61
CA GLY A 23 -7.19 12.63 1.60
C GLY A 23 -7.99 12.19 0.38
N THR A 24 -7.32 11.89 -0.73
CA THR A 24 -7.99 11.51 -1.97
C THR A 24 -7.36 10.26 -2.56
N GLU A 25 -8.15 9.56 -3.36
CA GLU A 25 -7.66 8.39 -4.09
C GLU A 25 -6.54 8.76 -5.06
N ALA A 26 -6.67 9.91 -5.72
CA ALA A 26 -5.66 10.36 -6.68
C ALA A 26 -4.29 10.51 -6.04
N HIS A 27 -4.23 11.11 -4.85
CA HIS A 27 -2.98 11.25 -4.11
C HIS A 27 -2.40 9.91 -3.69
N CYS A 28 -3.28 9.01 -3.23
CA CYS A 28 -2.85 7.67 -2.84
C CYS A 28 -2.27 6.91 -4.03
N ASN A 29 -2.93 6.99 -5.18
CA ASN A 29 -2.47 6.32 -6.40
C ASN A 29 -1.13 6.87 -6.89
N LYS A 30 -0.88 8.16 -6.73
CA LYS A 30 0.42 8.74 -7.07
C LYS A 30 1.52 8.17 -6.18
N ALA A 31 1.28 8.09 -4.89
CA ALA A 31 2.23 7.53 -3.95
C ALA A 31 2.41 6.03 -4.21
N LYS A 32 1.33 5.34 -4.55
CA LYS A 32 1.38 3.92 -4.90
C LYS A 32 2.30 3.68 -6.09
N ALA A 33 2.18 4.49 -7.13
CA ALA A 33 3.02 4.34 -8.32
C ALA A 33 4.50 4.47 -7.98
N ARG A 34 4.84 5.36 -7.07
CA ARG A 34 6.23 5.51 -6.61
C ARG A 34 6.69 4.32 -5.78
N ALA A 35 5.83 3.82 -4.92
CA ALA A 35 6.15 2.68 -4.07
C ALA A 35 6.29 1.40 -4.88
N GLU A 36 5.52 1.24 -5.95
CA GLU A 36 5.57 0.04 -6.79
C GLU A 36 6.94 -0.16 -7.44
N VAL A 37 7.67 0.92 -7.66
CA VAL A 37 9.03 0.84 -8.19
C VAL A 37 9.96 0.05 -7.26
N MET A 38 9.65 0.04 -5.98
CA MET A 38 10.45 -0.66 -4.97
C MET A 38 10.04 -2.12 -4.78
N VAL A 39 8.91 -2.52 -5.37
CA VAL A 39 8.45 -3.91 -5.29
C VAL A 39 9.26 -4.73 -6.27
N LYS A 40 10.04 -5.69 -5.76
CA LYS A 40 10.93 -6.51 -6.58
C LYS A 40 10.69 -8.01 -6.43
N ASN A 41 9.84 -8.40 -5.49
CA ASN A 41 9.55 -9.79 -5.22
C ASN A 41 8.11 -10.12 -5.54
N VAL A 42 7.87 -11.34 -6.02
CA VAL A 42 6.54 -11.79 -6.42
C VAL A 42 5.55 -11.75 -5.24
N GLY A 43 6.05 -11.99 -4.04
CA GLY A 43 5.21 -12.00 -2.83
C GLY A 43 4.92 -10.63 -2.25
N GLN A 44 5.27 -9.54 -2.95
CA GLN A 44 5.07 -8.19 -2.44
C GLN A 44 4.16 -7.38 -3.34
N ALA A 45 3.39 -6.48 -2.73
CA ALA A 45 2.49 -5.59 -3.46
C ALA A 45 2.20 -4.34 -2.63
N VAL A 46 1.76 -3.28 -3.29
CA VAL A 46 1.25 -2.09 -2.62
C VAL A 46 -0.17 -1.85 -3.10
N ALA A 47 -1.01 -1.38 -2.19
CA ALA A 47 -2.42 -1.15 -2.51
C ALA A 47 -2.95 0.06 -1.75
N CYS A 48 -3.95 0.72 -2.34
CA CYS A 48 -4.68 1.81 -1.71
C CYS A 48 -6.02 1.30 -1.23
N PHE A 49 -6.36 1.58 0.02
CA PHE A 49 -7.63 1.19 0.60
C PHE A 49 -8.39 2.41 1.09
N ALA A 50 -9.69 2.44 0.84
CA ALA A 50 -10.56 3.46 1.40
C ALA A 50 -10.90 3.08 2.83
N VAL A 51 -10.75 4.04 3.73
CA VAL A 51 -11.06 3.85 5.15
C VAL A 51 -12.04 4.92 5.57
N ASP A 52 -13.17 4.50 6.11
CA ASP A 52 -14.16 5.42 6.65
C ASP A 52 -13.82 5.75 8.08
N ARG A 53 -13.96 7.02 8.40
CA ARG A 53 -13.76 7.53 9.74
C ARG A 53 -15.11 7.86 10.36
N ASN A 54 -15.51 7.13 11.32
CA ASN A 54 -16.71 7.44 12.08
C ASN A 54 -16.36 7.80 13.50
#